data_c341c11fce76eb40eb4228bbb75cc83b
#
_entry.id   c341c11fce76eb40eb4228bbb75cc83b
#
_cell.length_a   1.000
_cell.length_b   1.000
_cell.length_c   1.000
_cell.angle_alpha   90.00
_cell.angle_beta   90.00
_cell.angle_gamma   90.00
#
_symmetry.space_group_name_H-M   'P 1'
#
loop_
_entity.id
_entity.type
_entity.pdbx_description
1 polymer ?
#
loop_
_entity_poly.entity_id
_entity_poly.type
_entity_poly.pdbx_seq_one_letter_code
_entity_poly.pdbx_strand_id
1 'polypeptide(L)'
;MMNRKFVAILVTIFLMLGAGWVQAAPEKEPAKNQEPIKIGALFALSGPAAAIGMPTKLVAEMVVAKINKEGGINGRPLELVIGDTESDAAKAATIAKKFIYQDKVAAIIGPTRTDSGMAVKKIVEEAGMPTIMTVGGDPVIMGGEKLGSFKYVFKSPQRSSIAVKKLYSYLKSKNIKTIGLLTATDGFGKDGLKWLEKLAPEYGLEIVAKESFGPRDTDMTAQLTKIKNAKPQAIICWTIGPAGAIVSKNKAQLGIDIPLFQCHGLPDPKYIELAGKAAEGDRMPSTKLMAVNELPDSDPQKAVIKEFIHLYKDVYHYDKQFPINTHSGYAWDAIMIVANGMKKAGTDPAKLRDAIEQTKGYVGVSGIYNITPEDHNGLGEDSMVIVQVKDGKFVLAK
;
A
#
# COMPACT_ATOMS: atom_id res chain seq x y z
N MET A 1 92.40 -5.22 -52.53
CA MET A 1 92.45 -3.95 -53.27
C MET A 1 91.09 -3.45 -53.62
N MET A 2 90.85 -2.23 -53.23
CA MET A 2 89.81 -1.28 -53.70
C MET A 2 88.34 -1.55 -53.47
N ASN A 3 87.87 -0.84 -52.48
CA ASN A 3 86.67 0.01 -52.34
C ASN A 3 85.80 0.28 -53.55
N ARG A 4 84.51 0.15 -53.36
CA ARG A 4 83.51 1.14 -53.88
C ARG A 4 82.30 1.21 -53.01
N LYS A 5 82.07 2.40 -52.46
CA LYS A 5 80.90 2.82 -51.72
C LYS A 5 79.74 3.01 -52.71
N PHE A 6 78.56 2.55 -52.36
CA PHE A 6 77.31 3.05 -52.91
C PHE A 6 76.42 3.61 -51.79
N VAL A 7 76.13 4.89 -51.92
CA VAL A 7 75.22 5.62 -51.09
C VAL A 7 73.83 5.38 -51.66
N ALA A 8 72.90 4.84 -50.82
CA ALA A 8 71.50 4.78 -51.12
C ALA A 8 70.71 5.77 -50.22
N ILE A 9 70.12 6.78 -50.86
CA ILE A 9 69.26 7.74 -50.21
C ILE A 9 67.92 7.08 -50.01
N LEU A 10 67.51 6.86 -48.74
CA LEU A 10 66.14 6.45 -48.36
C LEU A 10 65.33 7.68 -48.05
N VAL A 11 64.36 7.94 -48.88
CA VAL A 11 63.30 8.96 -48.62
C VAL A 11 62.24 8.33 -47.67
N THR A 12 62.21 8.78 -46.42
CA THR A 12 61.24 8.31 -45.44
C THR A 12 60.02 9.22 -45.51
N ILE A 13 58.88 8.71 -46.01
CA ILE A 13 57.61 9.35 -46.00
C ILE A 13 57.03 9.15 -44.61
N PHE A 14 56.83 10.25 -43.83
CA PHE A 14 56.17 10.25 -42.52
C PHE A 14 54.66 10.31 -42.77
N LEU A 15 53.95 9.17 -42.62
CA LEU A 15 52.50 9.12 -42.48
C LEU A 15 52.14 9.42 -41.04
N MET A 16 51.65 10.62 -40.75
CA MET A 16 51.01 10.95 -39.49
C MET A 16 49.63 10.27 -39.43
N LEU A 17 49.54 9.14 -38.76
CA LEU A 17 48.32 8.55 -38.29
C LEU A 17 47.94 9.29 -36.99
N GLY A 18 46.93 10.16 -37.06
CA GLY A 18 46.30 10.78 -35.90
C GLY A 18 45.59 9.72 -35.08
N ALA A 19 46.24 9.19 -34.05
CA ALA A 19 45.59 8.41 -33.02
C ALA A 19 44.74 9.37 -32.14
N GLY A 20 43.44 9.46 -32.43
CA GLY A 20 42.48 10.09 -31.53
C GLY A 20 42.45 9.31 -30.21
N TRP A 21 42.97 9.94 -29.17
CA TRP A 21 42.79 9.43 -27.81
C TRP A 21 41.29 9.54 -27.47
N VAL A 22 40.56 8.43 -27.58
CA VAL A 22 39.27 8.28 -26.95
C VAL A 22 39.55 8.26 -25.45
N GLN A 23 39.31 9.38 -24.79
CA GLN A 23 39.38 9.51 -23.36
C GLN A 23 38.20 8.69 -22.84
N ALA A 24 38.44 7.46 -22.39
CA ALA A 24 37.47 6.65 -21.67
C ALA A 24 36.98 7.49 -20.48
N ALA A 25 35.66 7.68 -20.39
CA ALA A 25 35.07 8.30 -19.23
C ALA A 25 35.54 7.56 -17.97
N PRO A 26 35.88 8.24 -16.88
CA PRO A 26 36.35 7.57 -15.68
C PRO A 26 35.31 6.57 -15.25
N GLU A 27 35.66 5.30 -15.22
CA GLU A 27 34.88 4.25 -14.57
C GLU A 27 34.62 4.73 -13.14
N LYS A 28 33.35 4.93 -12.78
CA LYS A 28 33.00 5.30 -11.42
C LYS A 28 33.55 4.21 -10.52
N GLU A 29 34.56 4.54 -9.71
CA GLU A 29 35.02 3.66 -8.65
C GLU A 29 33.80 3.14 -7.88
N PRO A 30 33.73 1.81 -7.59
CA PRO A 30 32.67 1.27 -6.76
C PRO A 30 32.69 2.04 -5.44
N ALA A 31 31.55 2.65 -5.08
CA ALA A 31 31.41 3.45 -3.89
C ALA A 31 31.96 2.68 -2.69
N LYS A 32 32.92 3.29 -1.96
CA LYS A 32 33.45 2.77 -0.69
C LYS A 32 32.28 2.24 0.12
N ASN A 33 32.46 1.07 0.72
CA ASN A 33 31.54 0.34 1.62
C ASN A 33 30.89 1.29 2.64
N GLN A 34 29.83 2.01 2.22
CA GLN A 34 29.10 2.90 3.11
C GLN A 34 28.12 2.07 3.92
N GLU A 35 28.04 2.33 5.22
CA GLU A 35 27.07 1.65 6.08
C GLU A 35 25.65 1.76 5.50
N PRO A 36 24.88 0.66 5.50
CA PRO A 36 23.51 0.67 4.97
C PRO A 36 22.62 1.66 5.73
N ILE A 37 21.63 2.21 5.03
CA ILE A 37 20.57 2.97 5.65
C ILE A 37 19.50 2.00 6.12
N LYS A 38 19.27 1.94 7.45
CA LYS A 38 18.27 1.05 8.03
C LYS A 38 16.87 1.65 7.95
N ILE A 39 15.90 0.85 7.52
CA ILE A 39 14.46 1.15 7.54
C ILE A 39 13.76 0.10 8.38
N GLY A 40 12.97 0.51 9.37
CA GLY A 40 12.13 -0.38 10.17
C GLY A 40 10.91 -0.84 9.37
N ALA A 41 10.71 -2.14 9.26
CA ALA A 41 9.54 -2.77 8.63
C ALA A 41 8.68 -3.42 9.72
N LEU A 42 7.63 -2.72 10.14
CA LEU A 42 6.77 -3.10 11.26
C LEU A 42 5.49 -3.74 10.73
N PHE A 43 5.44 -5.07 10.63
CA PHE A 43 4.32 -5.77 10.00
C PHE A 43 3.73 -6.86 10.89
N ALA A 44 2.47 -7.24 10.65
CA ALA A 44 1.82 -8.37 11.27
C ALA A 44 2.17 -9.65 10.48
N LEU A 45 3.30 -10.28 10.79
CA LEU A 45 3.75 -11.47 10.08
C LEU A 45 3.13 -12.76 10.63
N SER A 46 2.56 -12.67 11.83
CA SER A 46 1.80 -13.74 12.48
C SER A 46 0.49 -13.20 13.08
N GLY A 47 -0.35 -14.08 13.60
CA GLY A 47 -1.67 -13.72 14.13
C GLY A 47 -2.72 -13.45 13.05
N PRO A 48 -3.89 -12.88 13.42
CA PRO A 48 -5.05 -12.76 12.51
C PRO A 48 -4.84 -11.92 11.25
N ALA A 49 -3.84 -11.03 11.22
CA ALA A 49 -3.53 -10.19 10.06
C ALA A 49 -2.31 -10.68 9.26
N ALA A 50 -1.81 -11.89 9.52
CA ALA A 50 -0.64 -12.44 8.81
C ALA A 50 -0.85 -12.52 7.29
N ALA A 51 -2.08 -12.82 6.84
CA ALA A 51 -2.42 -12.85 5.42
C ALA A 51 -2.22 -11.49 4.71
N ILE A 52 -2.24 -10.38 5.47
CA ILE A 52 -1.94 -9.03 4.96
C ILE A 52 -0.45 -8.71 5.15
N GLY A 53 0.10 -8.99 6.33
CA GLY A 53 1.47 -8.61 6.69
C GLY A 53 2.55 -9.37 5.94
N MET A 54 2.36 -10.66 5.69
CA MET A 54 3.34 -11.49 4.98
C MET A 54 3.58 -11.02 3.53
N PRO A 55 2.56 -10.84 2.67
CA PRO A 55 2.80 -10.28 1.34
C PRO A 55 3.34 -8.85 1.39
N THR A 56 2.96 -8.04 2.39
CA THR A 56 3.52 -6.69 2.59
C THR A 56 5.03 -6.74 2.85
N LYS A 57 5.51 -7.70 3.66
CA LYS A 57 6.94 -7.95 3.89
C LYS A 57 7.67 -8.32 2.61
N LEU A 58 7.13 -9.27 1.83
CA LEU A 58 7.75 -9.70 0.57
C LEU A 58 7.89 -8.52 -0.40
N VAL A 59 6.88 -7.67 -0.50
CA VAL A 59 6.94 -6.45 -1.31
C VAL A 59 8.01 -5.49 -0.78
N ALA A 60 8.11 -5.32 0.53
CA ALA A 60 9.14 -4.46 1.11
C ALA A 60 10.56 -4.95 0.76
N GLU A 61 10.80 -6.26 0.87
CA GLU A 61 12.07 -6.89 0.48
C GLU A 61 12.36 -6.70 -1.02
N MET A 62 11.36 -6.90 -1.88
CA MET A 62 11.45 -6.72 -3.33
C MET A 62 11.81 -5.28 -3.71
N VAL A 63 11.15 -4.29 -3.09
CA VAL A 63 11.40 -2.87 -3.37
C VAL A 63 12.80 -2.46 -2.92
N VAL A 64 13.23 -2.88 -1.74
CA VAL A 64 14.58 -2.60 -1.24
C VAL A 64 15.63 -3.25 -2.14
N ALA A 65 15.43 -4.49 -2.57
CA ALA A 65 16.32 -5.15 -3.52
C ALA A 65 16.41 -4.39 -4.87
N LYS A 66 15.24 -3.91 -5.38
CA LYS A 66 15.19 -3.06 -6.60
C LYS A 66 16.02 -1.78 -6.40
N ILE A 67 15.78 -1.03 -5.32
CA ILE A 67 16.50 0.22 -5.03
C ILE A 67 18.00 -0.03 -4.92
N ASN A 68 18.42 -1.09 -4.24
CA ASN A 68 19.82 -1.44 -4.07
C ASN A 68 20.48 -1.82 -5.40
N LYS A 69 19.79 -2.57 -6.26
CA LYS A 69 20.25 -2.89 -7.61
C LYS A 69 20.43 -1.64 -8.47
N GLU A 70 19.66 -0.59 -8.24
CA GLU A 70 19.75 0.70 -8.92
C GLU A 70 20.79 1.65 -8.30
N GLY A 71 21.63 1.16 -7.38
CA GLY A 71 22.70 1.94 -6.73
C GLY A 71 22.36 2.52 -5.37
N GLY A 72 21.24 2.12 -4.76
CA GLY A 72 20.82 2.53 -3.42
C GLY A 72 20.39 3.99 -3.34
N ILE A 73 20.52 4.56 -2.14
CA ILE A 73 20.25 5.97 -1.85
C ILE A 73 21.55 6.75 -1.84
N ASN A 74 21.80 7.51 -2.90
CA ASN A 74 23.03 8.28 -3.07
C ASN A 74 24.30 7.42 -2.88
N GLY A 75 24.29 6.18 -3.39
CA GLY A 75 25.39 5.21 -3.28
C GLY A 75 25.38 4.35 -2.02
N ARG A 76 24.45 4.55 -1.08
CA ARG A 76 24.30 3.75 0.14
C ARG A 76 23.17 2.72 -0.03
N PRO A 77 23.39 1.44 0.32
CA PRO A 77 22.33 0.45 0.26
C PRO A 77 21.28 0.67 1.36
N LEU A 78 20.06 0.23 1.11
CA LEU A 78 19.00 0.11 2.13
C LEU A 78 19.07 -1.27 2.78
N GLU A 79 18.76 -1.30 4.08
CA GLU A 79 18.59 -2.51 4.89
C GLU A 79 17.24 -2.47 5.59
N LEU A 80 16.47 -3.58 5.54
CA LEU A 80 15.24 -3.71 6.29
C LEU A 80 15.50 -4.34 7.66
N VAL A 81 15.08 -3.65 8.72
CA VAL A 81 14.99 -4.21 10.08
C VAL A 81 13.53 -4.63 10.30
N ILE A 82 13.28 -5.94 10.22
CA ILE A 82 11.91 -6.47 10.23
C ILE A 82 11.47 -6.78 11.66
N GLY A 83 10.24 -6.36 12.01
CA GLY A 83 9.59 -6.63 13.30
C GLY A 83 8.19 -7.20 13.09
N ASP A 84 7.94 -8.38 13.70
CA ASP A 84 6.62 -9.00 13.72
C ASP A 84 5.79 -8.47 14.89
N THR A 85 4.69 -7.78 14.57
CA THR A 85 3.76 -7.27 15.58
C THR A 85 2.82 -8.35 16.14
N GLU A 86 2.80 -9.56 15.56
CA GLU A 86 1.86 -10.65 15.89
C GLU A 86 0.39 -10.21 15.87
N SER A 87 0.09 -9.18 15.08
CA SER A 87 -1.23 -8.52 15.05
C SER A 87 -1.64 -7.87 16.39
N ASP A 88 -0.68 -7.62 17.28
CA ASP A 88 -0.86 -7.04 18.61
C ASP A 88 -0.38 -5.59 18.69
N ALA A 89 -1.19 -4.72 19.29
CA ALA A 89 -0.91 -3.29 19.39
C ALA A 89 0.21 -2.96 20.39
N ALA A 90 0.28 -3.67 21.52
CA ALA A 90 1.32 -3.44 22.53
C ALA A 90 2.68 -3.91 22.02
N LYS A 91 2.71 -5.03 21.31
CA LYS A 91 3.93 -5.52 20.67
C LYS A 91 4.41 -4.57 19.58
N ALA A 92 3.49 -4.03 18.75
CA ALA A 92 3.82 -3.00 17.77
C ALA A 92 4.49 -1.77 18.41
N ALA A 93 3.96 -1.29 19.55
CA ALA A 93 4.53 -0.18 20.30
C ALA A 93 5.95 -0.50 20.84
N THR A 94 6.15 -1.72 21.33
CA THR A 94 7.45 -2.18 21.84
C THR A 94 8.49 -2.24 20.72
N ILE A 95 8.14 -2.79 19.55
CA ILE A 95 9.05 -2.89 18.42
C ILE A 95 9.35 -1.51 17.83
N ALA A 96 8.36 -0.61 17.76
CA ALA A 96 8.59 0.76 17.31
C ALA A 96 9.65 1.47 18.18
N LYS A 97 9.56 1.34 19.50
CA LYS A 97 10.59 1.87 20.43
C LYS A 97 11.96 1.24 20.17
N LYS A 98 12.02 -0.08 19.94
CA LYS A 98 13.28 -0.77 19.61
C LYS A 98 13.89 -0.21 18.33
N PHE A 99 13.10 -0.04 17.25
CA PHE A 99 13.55 0.54 16.00
C PHE A 99 14.14 1.95 16.16
N ILE A 100 13.49 2.79 17.00
CA ILE A 100 13.91 4.16 17.24
C ILE A 100 15.19 4.20 18.08
N TYR A 101 15.20 3.56 19.25
CA TYR A 101 16.23 3.78 20.26
C TYR A 101 17.39 2.79 20.20
N GLN A 102 17.18 1.56 19.70
CA GLN A 102 18.21 0.52 19.63
C GLN A 102 18.74 0.33 18.21
N ASP A 103 17.85 0.07 17.25
CA ASP A 103 18.25 -0.22 15.87
C ASP A 103 18.60 1.07 15.10
N LYS A 104 18.11 2.25 15.56
CA LYS A 104 18.36 3.59 15.00
C LYS A 104 18.02 3.66 13.51
N VAL A 105 16.84 3.19 13.15
CA VAL A 105 16.35 3.25 11.77
C VAL A 105 16.10 4.70 11.34
N ALA A 106 16.23 5.00 10.05
CA ALA A 106 16.01 6.33 9.50
C ALA A 106 14.53 6.64 9.24
N ALA A 107 13.71 5.60 9.05
CA ALA A 107 12.26 5.69 8.88
C ALA A 107 11.60 4.36 9.27
N ILE A 108 10.28 4.39 9.51
CA ILE A 108 9.48 3.19 9.77
C ILE A 108 8.40 3.04 8.70
N ILE A 109 8.22 1.83 8.17
CA ILE A 109 7.14 1.43 7.28
C ILE A 109 6.21 0.48 8.05
N GLY A 110 4.91 0.76 8.04
CA GLY A 110 3.94 0.04 8.86
C GLY A 110 3.50 0.85 10.08
N PRO A 111 2.68 0.27 10.96
CA PRO A 111 2.26 -1.14 11.02
C PRO A 111 1.15 -1.50 10.05
N THR A 112 0.69 -2.78 10.11
CA THR A 112 -0.34 -3.33 9.21
C THR A 112 -1.77 -3.00 9.66
N ARG A 113 -2.04 -2.95 10.97
CA ARG A 113 -3.38 -2.80 11.56
C ARG A 113 -3.62 -1.40 12.12
N THR A 114 -4.86 -0.93 12.04
CA THR A 114 -5.25 0.38 12.61
C THR A 114 -4.99 0.46 14.11
N ASP A 115 -5.34 -0.57 14.89
CA ASP A 115 -5.08 -0.60 16.33
C ASP A 115 -3.59 -0.48 16.66
N SER A 116 -2.75 -1.20 15.91
CA SER A 116 -1.29 -1.09 16.03
C SER A 116 -0.79 0.31 15.64
N GLY A 117 -1.34 0.90 14.58
CA GLY A 117 -1.03 2.28 14.17
C GLY A 117 -1.39 3.30 15.26
N MET A 118 -2.55 3.13 15.89
CA MET A 118 -2.98 3.98 17.01
C MET A 118 -2.07 3.88 18.23
N ALA A 119 -1.52 2.70 18.52
CA ALA A 119 -0.56 2.51 19.61
C ALA A 119 0.83 3.11 19.29
N VAL A 120 1.21 3.14 18.00
CA VAL A 120 2.55 3.57 17.55
C VAL A 120 2.61 5.07 17.28
N LYS A 121 1.53 5.71 16.82
CA LYS A 121 1.55 7.08 16.27
C LYS A 121 2.14 8.14 17.20
N LYS A 122 1.81 8.10 18.50
CA LYS A 122 2.38 9.05 19.48
C LYS A 122 3.86 8.80 19.73
N ILE A 123 4.28 7.54 19.76
CA ILE A 123 5.67 7.14 20.00
C ILE A 123 6.57 7.69 18.88
N VAL A 124 6.17 7.53 17.62
CA VAL A 124 6.95 8.00 16.46
C VAL A 124 6.91 9.52 16.34
N GLU A 125 5.77 10.15 16.66
CA GLU A 125 5.63 11.61 16.67
C GLU A 125 6.56 12.25 17.71
N GLU A 126 6.53 11.78 18.96
CA GLU A 126 7.36 12.29 20.06
C GLU A 126 8.86 12.07 19.81
N ALA A 127 9.20 10.99 19.12
CA ALA A 127 10.58 10.69 18.75
C ALA A 127 11.05 11.45 17.47
N GLY A 128 10.16 12.14 16.77
CA GLY A 128 10.47 12.76 15.48
C GLY A 128 10.83 11.74 14.40
N MET A 129 10.22 10.54 14.42
CA MET A 129 10.55 9.43 13.52
C MET A 129 9.63 9.40 12.30
N PRO A 130 10.11 9.72 11.07
CA PRO A 130 9.31 9.64 9.86
C PRO A 130 8.74 8.24 9.66
N THR A 131 7.40 8.14 9.60
CA THR A 131 6.71 6.86 9.55
C THR A 131 5.61 6.90 8.50
N ILE A 132 5.62 5.96 7.55
CA ILE A 132 4.52 5.76 6.61
C ILE A 132 3.79 4.47 6.97
N MET A 133 2.58 4.62 7.51
CA MET A 133 1.76 3.49 7.96
C MET A 133 1.04 2.82 6.79
N THR A 134 0.99 1.48 6.80
CA THR A 134 0.29 0.67 5.79
C THR A 134 -1.11 0.25 6.26
N VAL A 135 -1.82 1.15 6.93
CA VAL A 135 -3.15 0.92 7.52
C VAL A 135 -4.26 1.69 6.79
N GLY A 136 -5.45 1.08 6.69
CA GLY A 136 -6.61 1.70 6.03
C GLY A 136 -7.29 2.79 6.86
N GLY A 137 -7.31 2.69 8.18
CA GLY A 137 -8.03 3.62 9.06
C GLY A 137 -7.44 5.03 9.08
N ASP A 138 -8.31 6.03 9.09
CA ASP A 138 -7.95 7.46 9.09
C ASP A 138 -7.39 7.96 10.43
N PRO A 139 -7.80 7.42 11.61
CA PRO A 139 -7.37 7.94 12.91
C PRO A 139 -5.84 7.95 13.13
N VAL A 140 -5.08 7.18 12.35
CA VAL A 140 -3.61 7.11 12.51
C VAL A 140 -2.93 8.43 12.12
N ILE A 141 -3.50 9.19 11.18
CA ILE A 141 -3.00 10.50 10.75
C ILE A 141 -3.86 11.67 11.27
N MET A 142 -4.92 11.36 12.03
CA MET A 142 -5.83 12.37 12.55
C MET A 142 -5.57 12.72 14.01
N GLY A 143 -5.65 14.02 14.32
CA GLY A 143 -5.83 14.55 15.67
C GLY A 143 -7.23 15.17 15.79
N GLY A 144 -8.16 14.48 16.44
CA GLY A 144 -9.56 14.84 16.40
C GLY A 144 -10.15 14.68 14.98
N GLU A 145 -10.65 15.77 14.40
CA GLU A 145 -11.22 15.81 13.04
C GLU A 145 -10.21 16.24 11.95
N LYS A 146 -9.00 16.66 12.33
CA LYS A 146 -7.97 17.19 11.39
C LYS A 146 -7.07 16.09 10.89
N LEU A 147 -6.90 15.98 9.58
CA LEU A 147 -5.83 15.23 8.91
C LEU A 147 -4.50 15.99 9.09
N GLY A 148 -3.37 15.29 9.00
CA GLY A 148 -2.05 15.94 9.11
C GLY A 148 -1.73 16.52 10.49
N SER A 149 -2.46 16.11 11.55
CA SER A 149 -2.22 16.59 12.92
C SER A 149 -0.95 16.04 13.56
N PHE A 150 -0.37 15.01 12.98
CA PHE A 150 0.88 14.37 13.38
C PHE A 150 1.93 14.67 12.32
N LYS A 151 3.00 15.38 12.70
CA LYS A 151 4.02 15.84 11.74
C LYS A 151 4.80 14.69 11.10
N TYR A 152 5.09 13.64 11.87
CA TYR A 152 5.94 12.54 11.46
C TYR A 152 5.17 11.28 11.01
N VAL A 153 3.84 11.33 11.01
CA VAL A 153 2.99 10.19 10.67
C VAL A 153 2.28 10.42 9.34
N PHE A 154 2.52 9.54 8.40
CA PHE A 154 1.90 9.47 7.08
C PHE A 154 1.24 8.10 6.89
N LYS A 155 0.45 7.93 5.83
CA LYS A 155 -0.08 6.61 5.44
C LYS A 155 -0.12 6.44 3.93
N SER A 156 0.14 5.21 3.46
CA SER A 156 0.10 4.87 2.03
C SER A 156 -1.25 4.33 1.54
N PRO A 157 -2.06 3.56 2.30
CA PRO A 157 -3.39 3.14 1.84
C PRO A 157 -4.37 4.30 1.73
N GLN A 158 -5.38 4.14 0.89
CA GLN A 158 -6.52 5.04 0.84
C GLN A 158 -7.18 5.18 2.22
N ARG A 159 -7.69 6.37 2.50
CA ARG A 159 -8.46 6.65 3.72
C ARG A 159 -9.81 5.93 3.69
N SER A 160 -10.30 5.50 4.86
CA SER A 160 -11.66 4.98 4.99
C SER A 160 -12.70 5.96 4.47
N SER A 161 -12.51 7.27 4.74
CA SER A 161 -13.37 8.34 4.23
C SER A 161 -13.42 8.37 2.70
N ILE A 162 -12.30 8.17 2.01
CA ILE A 162 -12.23 8.12 0.54
C ILE A 162 -12.93 6.87 0.02
N ALA A 163 -12.71 5.72 0.66
CA ALA A 163 -13.35 4.47 0.27
C ALA A 163 -14.86 4.52 0.43
N VAL A 164 -15.38 5.15 1.51
CA VAL A 164 -16.82 5.38 1.71
C VAL A 164 -17.36 6.31 0.63
N LYS A 165 -16.70 7.42 0.31
CA LYS A 165 -17.13 8.32 -0.77
C LYS A 165 -17.21 7.59 -2.10
N LYS A 166 -16.18 6.80 -2.44
CA LYS A 166 -16.17 6.00 -3.67
C LYS A 166 -17.33 5.00 -3.73
N LEU A 167 -17.58 4.32 -2.60
CA LEU A 167 -18.68 3.38 -2.48
C LEU A 167 -20.04 4.10 -2.62
N TYR A 168 -20.23 5.19 -1.90
CA TYR A 168 -21.49 5.94 -1.91
C TYR A 168 -21.77 6.61 -3.26
N SER A 169 -20.75 7.12 -3.96
CA SER A 169 -20.88 7.58 -5.34
C SER A 169 -21.41 6.46 -6.25
N TYR A 170 -20.89 5.24 -6.09
CA TYR A 170 -21.37 4.07 -6.83
C TYR A 170 -22.82 3.70 -6.46
N LEU A 171 -23.15 3.62 -5.17
CA LEU A 171 -24.53 3.32 -4.70
C LEU A 171 -25.54 4.34 -5.25
N LYS A 172 -25.18 5.63 -5.20
CA LYS A 172 -25.99 6.71 -5.76
C LYS A 172 -26.21 6.53 -7.27
N SER A 173 -25.18 6.12 -8.03
CA SER A 173 -25.31 5.85 -9.48
C SER A 173 -26.24 4.66 -9.79
N LYS A 174 -26.47 3.78 -8.81
CA LYS A 174 -27.39 2.64 -8.87
C LYS A 174 -28.76 2.92 -8.27
N ASN A 175 -29.06 4.18 -7.93
CA ASN A 175 -30.31 4.61 -7.29
C ASN A 175 -30.62 3.89 -5.97
N ILE A 176 -29.60 3.43 -5.24
CA ILE A 176 -29.74 2.86 -3.89
C ILE A 176 -29.92 4.01 -2.92
N LYS A 177 -30.91 3.92 -2.02
CA LYS A 177 -31.27 4.95 -1.03
C LYS A 177 -31.23 4.44 0.40
N THR A 178 -31.42 3.14 0.63
CA THR A 178 -31.44 2.56 1.98
C THR A 178 -30.37 1.51 2.12
N ILE A 179 -29.62 1.57 3.23
CA ILE A 179 -28.49 0.68 3.50
C ILE A 179 -28.56 0.08 4.89
N GLY A 180 -28.13 -1.18 5.02
CA GLY A 180 -27.84 -1.83 6.29
C GLY A 180 -26.34 -1.92 6.50
N LEU A 181 -25.85 -1.60 7.69
CA LEU A 181 -24.44 -1.63 8.05
C LEU A 181 -24.13 -2.84 8.93
N LEU A 182 -23.01 -3.51 8.63
CA LEU A 182 -22.45 -4.60 9.42
C LEU A 182 -20.94 -4.38 9.60
N THR A 183 -20.49 -3.98 10.79
CA THR A 183 -19.11 -3.53 10.99
C THR A 183 -18.40 -4.30 12.09
N ALA A 184 -17.12 -4.56 11.91
CA ALA A 184 -16.29 -5.11 12.97
C ALA A 184 -16.11 -4.09 14.12
N THR A 185 -15.88 -4.60 15.34
CA THR A 185 -15.72 -3.76 16.55
C THR A 185 -14.28 -3.33 16.81
N ASP A 186 -13.33 -3.69 15.94
CA ASP A 186 -11.93 -3.24 16.00
C ASP A 186 -11.75 -1.79 15.51
N GLY A 187 -10.53 -1.27 15.57
CA GLY A 187 -10.24 0.11 15.19
C GLY A 187 -10.57 0.44 13.74
N PHE A 188 -10.42 -0.52 12.82
CA PHE A 188 -10.76 -0.32 11.41
C PHE A 188 -12.28 -0.34 11.17
N GLY A 189 -13.00 -1.27 11.81
CA GLY A 189 -14.46 -1.33 11.73
C GLY A 189 -15.13 -0.10 12.32
N LYS A 190 -14.66 0.39 13.47
CA LYS A 190 -15.14 1.64 14.10
C LYS A 190 -14.89 2.86 13.23
N ASP A 191 -13.73 2.96 12.61
CA ASP A 191 -13.44 4.07 11.68
C ASP A 191 -14.34 4.04 10.46
N GLY A 192 -14.57 2.85 9.88
CA GLY A 192 -15.51 2.68 8.78
C GLY A 192 -16.93 3.08 9.16
N LEU A 193 -17.44 2.62 10.32
CA LEU A 193 -18.75 2.99 10.81
C LEU A 193 -18.91 4.51 10.95
N LYS A 194 -17.92 5.17 11.56
CA LYS A 194 -17.89 6.63 11.69
C LYS A 194 -18.08 7.33 10.34
N TRP A 195 -17.31 6.91 9.32
CA TRP A 195 -17.39 7.55 8.01
C TRP A 195 -18.64 7.19 7.23
N LEU A 196 -19.14 5.94 7.35
CA LEU A 196 -20.41 5.52 6.78
C LEU A 196 -21.57 6.36 7.33
N GLU A 197 -21.63 6.56 8.64
CA GLU A 197 -22.67 7.39 9.27
C GLU A 197 -22.54 8.87 8.90
N LYS A 198 -21.34 9.42 8.96
CA LYS A 198 -21.08 10.84 8.70
C LYS A 198 -21.43 11.25 7.27
N LEU A 199 -21.11 10.39 6.29
CA LEU A 199 -21.25 10.72 4.87
C LEU A 199 -22.61 10.30 4.28
N ALA A 200 -23.37 9.40 4.90
CA ALA A 200 -24.62 8.91 4.35
C ALA A 200 -25.60 10.03 3.96
N PRO A 201 -25.84 11.08 4.79
CA PRO A 201 -26.75 12.17 4.43
C PRO A 201 -26.31 12.96 3.21
N GLU A 202 -24.99 13.15 3.01
CA GLU A 202 -24.45 13.89 1.85
C GLU A 202 -24.73 13.18 0.51
N TYR A 203 -24.90 11.85 0.55
CA TYR A 203 -25.22 11.03 -0.62
C TYR A 203 -26.71 10.67 -0.72
N GLY A 204 -27.56 11.17 0.19
CA GLY A 204 -28.99 10.85 0.22
C GLY A 204 -29.26 9.40 0.59
N LEU A 205 -28.41 8.81 1.42
CA LEU A 205 -28.54 7.43 1.91
C LEU A 205 -29.12 7.42 3.33
N GLU A 206 -30.11 6.56 3.55
CA GLU A 206 -30.70 6.28 4.85
C GLU A 206 -30.13 4.96 5.40
N ILE A 207 -29.64 4.98 6.63
CA ILE A 207 -29.16 3.80 7.34
C ILE A 207 -30.35 3.21 8.13
N VAL A 208 -30.94 2.12 7.61
CA VAL A 208 -32.12 1.48 8.19
C VAL A 208 -31.78 0.39 9.21
N ALA A 209 -30.55 -0.10 9.24
CA ALA A 209 -30.06 -1.05 10.24
C ALA A 209 -28.56 -0.87 10.49
N LYS A 210 -28.14 -1.07 11.75
CA LYS A 210 -26.73 -1.09 12.15
C LYS A 210 -26.49 -2.26 13.09
N GLU A 211 -25.60 -3.14 12.69
CA GLU A 211 -25.18 -4.29 13.47
C GLU A 211 -23.65 -4.35 13.52
N SER A 212 -23.13 -5.00 14.52
CA SER A 212 -21.68 -5.19 14.68
C SER A 212 -21.33 -6.61 15.10
N PHE A 213 -20.06 -6.98 14.89
CA PHE A 213 -19.52 -8.27 15.26
C PHE A 213 -18.05 -8.13 15.72
N GLY A 214 -17.60 -9.07 16.53
CA GLY A 214 -16.20 -9.15 16.93
C GLY A 214 -15.31 -9.61 15.76
N PRO A 215 -14.07 -9.12 15.63
CA PRO A 215 -13.19 -9.47 14.51
C PRO A 215 -12.77 -10.95 14.48
N ARG A 216 -13.12 -11.72 15.52
CA ARG A 216 -12.91 -13.17 15.62
C ARG A 216 -14.20 -13.98 15.56
N ASP A 217 -15.34 -13.34 15.38
CA ASP A 217 -16.62 -14.03 15.28
C ASP A 217 -16.64 -14.87 14.00
N THR A 218 -17.20 -16.06 14.11
CA THR A 218 -17.30 -17.04 13.02
C THR A 218 -18.73 -17.25 12.54
N ASP A 219 -19.68 -16.51 13.11
CA ASP A 219 -21.10 -16.52 12.74
C ASP A 219 -21.73 -15.15 12.92
N MET A 220 -22.28 -14.60 11.85
CA MET A 220 -22.99 -13.30 11.82
C MET A 220 -24.46 -13.46 11.36
N THR A 221 -25.02 -14.68 11.46
CA THR A 221 -26.40 -14.96 11.03
C THR A 221 -27.44 -14.15 11.78
N ALA A 222 -27.25 -13.92 13.09
CA ALA A 222 -28.16 -13.11 13.91
C ALA A 222 -28.19 -11.65 13.44
N GLN A 223 -27.01 -11.06 13.20
CA GLN A 223 -26.87 -9.69 12.71
C GLN A 223 -27.47 -9.53 11.31
N LEU A 224 -27.15 -10.46 10.40
CA LEU A 224 -27.68 -10.46 9.04
C LEU A 224 -29.21 -10.62 9.00
N THR A 225 -29.78 -11.43 9.92
CA THR A 225 -31.23 -11.58 10.06
C THR A 225 -31.90 -10.27 10.46
N LYS A 226 -31.33 -9.52 11.41
CA LYS A 226 -31.85 -8.20 11.80
C LYS A 226 -31.77 -7.20 10.63
N ILE A 227 -30.64 -7.20 9.91
CA ILE A 227 -30.48 -6.34 8.73
C ILE A 227 -31.51 -6.72 7.64
N LYS A 228 -31.71 -8.02 7.36
CA LYS A 228 -32.70 -8.52 6.41
C LYS A 228 -34.11 -8.01 6.75
N ASN A 229 -34.49 -8.05 8.04
CA ASN A 229 -35.80 -7.61 8.51
C ASN A 229 -36.04 -6.10 8.32
N ALA A 230 -34.98 -5.29 8.33
CA ALA A 230 -35.05 -3.86 8.05
C ALA A 230 -35.18 -3.55 6.54
N LYS A 231 -35.07 -4.56 5.66
CA LYS A 231 -35.26 -4.47 4.20
C LYS A 231 -34.43 -3.37 3.51
N PRO A 232 -33.11 -3.24 3.76
CA PRO A 232 -32.29 -2.28 3.02
C PRO A 232 -32.17 -2.69 1.56
N GLN A 233 -31.86 -1.74 0.68
CA GLN A 233 -31.54 -1.98 -0.72
C GLN A 233 -30.12 -2.52 -0.93
N ALA A 234 -29.22 -2.29 0.05
CA ALA A 234 -27.86 -2.82 0.03
C ALA A 234 -27.35 -3.08 1.46
N ILE A 235 -26.48 -4.06 1.63
CA ILE A 235 -25.74 -4.31 2.87
C ILE A 235 -24.30 -3.87 2.67
N ILE A 236 -23.74 -3.12 3.61
CA ILE A 236 -22.33 -2.73 3.61
C ILE A 236 -21.65 -3.42 4.79
N CYS A 237 -20.61 -4.22 4.49
CA CYS A 237 -19.78 -4.85 5.49
C CYS A 237 -18.42 -4.16 5.59
N TRP A 238 -17.96 -3.84 6.81
CA TRP A 238 -16.68 -3.18 7.02
C TRP A 238 -15.81 -3.95 8.00
N THR A 239 -14.84 -4.67 7.45
CA THR A 239 -13.92 -5.54 8.19
C THR A 239 -12.68 -5.86 7.35
N ILE A 240 -11.74 -6.61 7.91
CA ILE A 240 -10.60 -7.21 7.20
C ILE A 240 -10.52 -8.71 7.50
N GLY A 241 -9.75 -9.43 6.68
CA GLY A 241 -9.44 -10.85 6.88
C GLY A 241 -10.64 -11.78 6.66
N PRO A 242 -10.67 -12.96 7.32
CA PRO A 242 -11.66 -14.02 7.04
C PRO A 242 -13.11 -13.65 7.33
N ALA A 243 -13.35 -12.68 8.25
CA ALA A 243 -14.70 -12.31 8.66
C ALA A 243 -15.58 -11.84 7.49
N GLY A 244 -15.01 -11.11 6.50
CA GLY A 244 -15.74 -10.72 5.30
C GLY A 244 -16.29 -11.89 4.50
N ALA A 245 -15.48 -12.93 4.34
CA ALA A 245 -15.90 -14.16 3.64
C ALA A 245 -16.98 -14.95 4.43
N ILE A 246 -16.90 -14.93 5.76
CA ILE A 246 -17.92 -15.53 6.62
C ILE A 246 -19.25 -14.80 6.47
N VAL A 247 -19.23 -13.45 6.42
CA VAL A 247 -20.46 -12.65 6.15
C VAL A 247 -21.10 -13.05 4.83
N SER A 248 -20.33 -13.22 3.75
CA SER A 248 -20.88 -13.65 2.46
C SER A 248 -21.49 -15.06 2.53
N LYS A 249 -20.82 -16.00 3.22
CA LYS A 249 -21.36 -17.35 3.45
C LYS A 249 -22.65 -17.34 4.26
N ASN A 250 -22.67 -16.62 5.37
CA ASN A 250 -23.88 -16.53 6.22
C ASN A 250 -25.03 -15.86 5.47
N LYS A 251 -24.75 -14.81 4.67
CA LYS A 251 -25.75 -14.18 3.80
C LYS A 251 -26.36 -15.19 2.83
N ALA A 252 -25.53 -16.01 2.16
CA ALA A 252 -26.00 -17.04 1.23
C ALA A 252 -26.80 -18.14 1.94
N GLN A 253 -26.35 -18.60 3.11
CA GLN A 253 -27.06 -19.60 3.94
C GLN A 253 -28.45 -19.12 4.36
N LEU A 254 -28.61 -17.83 4.65
CA LEU A 254 -29.89 -17.22 5.02
C LEU A 254 -30.81 -16.88 3.82
N GLY A 255 -30.38 -17.18 2.59
CA GLY A 255 -31.10 -16.84 1.37
C GLY A 255 -31.37 -15.34 1.27
N ILE A 256 -30.39 -14.50 1.58
CA ILE A 256 -30.50 -13.04 1.50
C ILE A 256 -30.05 -12.60 0.10
N ASP A 257 -30.98 -12.12 -0.73
CA ASP A 257 -30.70 -11.65 -2.10
C ASP A 257 -30.24 -10.18 -2.15
N ILE A 258 -30.29 -9.46 -1.02
CA ILE A 258 -29.85 -8.06 -0.94
C ILE A 258 -28.37 -7.97 -1.34
N PRO A 259 -27.99 -7.05 -2.27
CA PRO A 259 -26.61 -6.87 -2.68
C PRO A 259 -25.68 -6.57 -1.51
N LEU A 260 -24.52 -7.27 -1.47
CA LEU A 260 -23.49 -7.05 -0.44
C LEU A 260 -22.35 -6.24 -1.04
N PHE A 261 -21.99 -5.19 -0.32
CA PHE A 261 -20.83 -4.37 -0.57
C PHE A 261 -19.83 -4.54 0.57
N GLN A 262 -18.65 -4.99 0.24
CA GLN A 262 -17.53 -5.11 1.19
C GLN A 262 -16.71 -3.82 1.20
N CYS A 263 -15.87 -3.64 2.22
CA CYS A 263 -14.97 -2.48 2.28
C CYS A 263 -13.69 -2.68 1.45
N HIS A 264 -12.90 -1.61 1.33
CA HIS A 264 -11.63 -1.60 0.59
C HIS A 264 -10.50 -2.45 1.21
N GLY A 265 -10.74 -3.03 2.37
CA GLY A 265 -9.79 -3.96 3.02
C GLY A 265 -9.93 -5.42 2.58
N LEU A 266 -10.88 -5.74 1.68
CA LEU A 266 -11.21 -7.12 1.30
C LEU A 266 -10.93 -7.52 -0.16
N PRO A 267 -10.51 -6.65 -1.09
CA PRO A 267 -10.12 -7.10 -2.44
C PRO A 267 -8.85 -7.95 -2.38
N ASP A 268 -9.04 -9.25 -2.15
CA ASP A 268 -8.01 -10.27 -2.02
C ASP A 268 -8.52 -11.59 -2.63
N PRO A 269 -7.78 -12.27 -3.53
CA PRO A 269 -8.17 -13.58 -4.05
C PRO A 269 -8.48 -14.59 -2.93
N LYS A 270 -7.83 -14.45 -1.75
CA LYS A 270 -8.11 -15.30 -0.59
C LYS A 270 -9.53 -15.11 -0.04
N TYR A 271 -10.08 -13.89 -0.13
CA TYR A 271 -11.48 -13.65 0.19
C TYR A 271 -12.41 -14.50 -0.69
N ILE A 272 -12.15 -14.53 -2.01
CA ILE A 272 -12.94 -15.31 -2.96
C ILE A 272 -12.78 -16.81 -2.67
N GLU A 273 -11.56 -17.28 -2.43
CA GLU A 273 -11.30 -18.68 -2.06
C GLU A 273 -12.08 -19.09 -0.81
N LEU A 274 -12.03 -18.26 0.23
CA LEU A 274 -12.72 -18.52 1.51
C LEU A 274 -14.24 -18.47 1.39
N ALA A 275 -14.78 -17.50 0.68
CA ALA A 275 -16.24 -17.34 0.52
C ALA A 275 -16.83 -18.32 -0.52
N GLY A 276 -16.02 -18.79 -1.48
CA GLY A 276 -16.46 -19.64 -2.57
C GLY A 276 -17.54 -18.98 -3.42
N LYS A 277 -18.55 -19.74 -3.81
CA LYS A 277 -19.69 -19.24 -4.60
C LYS A 277 -20.49 -18.13 -3.91
N ALA A 278 -20.38 -18.00 -2.58
CA ALA A 278 -21.07 -16.97 -1.84
C ALA A 278 -20.51 -15.55 -2.08
N ALA A 279 -19.28 -15.46 -2.60
CA ALA A 279 -18.70 -14.17 -2.99
C ALA A 279 -19.23 -13.63 -4.31
N GLU A 280 -19.86 -14.48 -5.13
CA GLU A 280 -20.30 -14.08 -6.48
C GLU A 280 -21.26 -12.88 -6.43
N GLY A 281 -20.95 -11.84 -7.17
CA GLY A 281 -21.72 -10.60 -7.17
C GLY A 281 -21.33 -9.57 -6.08
N ASP A 282 -20.55 -9.94 -5.07
CA ASP A 282 -20.07 -9.00 -4.06
C ASP A 282 -19.22 -7.89 -4.70
N ARG A 283 -19.40 -6.66 -4.23
CA ARG A 283 -18.70 -5.48 -4.75
C ARG A 283 -17.93 -4.77 -3.65
N MET A 284 -16.84 -4.10 -4.03
CA MET A 284 -16.03 -3.38 -3.06
C MET A 284 -15.14 -2.31 -3.70
N PRO A 285 -14.87 -1.20 -3.01
CA PRO A 285 -13.81 -0.28 -3.40
C PRO A 285 -12.46 -1.01 -3.37
N SER A 286 -11.62 -0.73 -4.34
CA SER A 286 -10.31 -1.38 -4.51
C SER A 286 -9.29 -0.44 -5.10
N THR A 287 -8.01 -0.72 -4.88
CA THR A 287 -6.96 -0.13 -5.70
C THR A 287 -7.09 -0.61 -7.16
N LYS A 288 -6.59 0.17 -8.09
CA LYS A 288 -6.58 -0.17 -9.53
C LYS A 288 -5.76 -1.43 -9.83
N LEU A 289 -4.86 -1.82 -8.90
CA LEU A 289 -4.06 -3.05 -9.00
C LEU A 289 -4.91 -4.29 -9.28
N MET A 290 -6.10 -4.38 -8.67
CA MET A 290 -6.97 -5.56 -8.78
C MET A 290 -7.70 -5.66 -10.14
N ALA A 291 -7.71 -4.58 -10.93
CA ALA A 291 -8.39 -4.52 -12.23
C ALA A 291 -7.52 -3.91 -13.33
N VAL A 292 -6.19 -4.03 -13.21
CA VAL A 292 -5.23 -3.37 -14.11
C VAL A 292 -5.44 -3.67 -15.59
N ASN A 293 -5.88 -4.88 -15.93
CA ASN A 293 -6.10 -5.28 -17.32
C ASN A 293 -7.31 -4.59 -17.98
N GLU A 294 -8.24 -4.08 -17.17
CA GLU A 294 -9.44 -3.38 -17.63
C GLU A 294 -9.26 -1.85 -17.61
N LEU A 295 -8.13 -1.35 -17.10
CA LEU A 295 -7.81 0.08 -17.13
C LEU A 295 -7.50 0.53 -18.56
N PRO A 296 -7.90 1.76 -18.95
CA PRO A 296 -7.50 2.34 -20.22
C PRO A 296 -5.97 2.48 -20.30
N ASP A 297 -5.42 2.45 -21.51
CA ASP A 297 -3.96 2.59 -21.68
C ASP A 297 -3.46 3.98 -21.27
N SER A 298 -4.32 4.96 -21.25
CA SER A 298 -4.05 6.31 -20.77
C SER A 298 -4.00 6.44 -19.24
N ASP A 299 -4.37 5.41 -18.48
CA ASP A 299 -4.30 5.47 -17.01
C ASP A 299 -2.84 5.56 -16.55
N PRO A 300 -2.45 6.64 -15.84
CA PRO A 300 -1.05 6.88 -15.47
C PRO A 300 -0.48 5.81 -14.53
N GLN A 301 -1.31 5.08 -13.78
CA GLN A 301 -0.86 4.02 -12.90
C GLN A 301 -0.59 2.70 -13.61
N LYS A 302 -1.11 2.52 -14.85
CA LYS A 302 -1.05 1.23 -15.55
C LYS A 302 0.38 0.72 -15.73
N ALA A 303 1.33 1.60 -16.02
CA ALA A 303 2.74 1.23 -16.23
C ALA A 303 3.40 0.74 -14.93
N VAL A 304 3.30 1.50 -13.84
CA VAL A 304 3.89 1.12 -12.54
C VAL A 304 3.24 -0.12 -11.95
N ILE A 305 1.92 -0.29 -12.15
CA ILE A 305 1.22 -1.50 -11.70
C ILE A 305 1.70 -2.73 -12.48
N LYS A 306 1.91 -2.61 -13.80
CA LYS A 306 2.46 -3.72 -14.60
C LYS A 306 3.90 -4.05 -14.20
N GLU A 307 4.75 -3.06 -13.93
CA GLU A 307 6.10 -3.28 -13.40
C GLU A 307 6.05 -4.04 -12.07
N PHE A 308 5.21 -3.59 -11.14
CA PHE A 308 5.00 -4.27 -9.87
C PHE A 308 4.60 -5.73 -10.05
N ILE A 309 3.59 -6.00 -10.91
CA ILE A 309 3.11 -7.36 -11.18
C ILE A 309 4.21 -8.23 -11.78
N HIS A 310 4.96 -7.69 -12.74
CA HIS A 310 6.08 -8.39 -13.36
C HIS A 310 7.14 -8.79 -12.32
N LEU A 311 7.57 -7.86 -11.48
CA LEU A 311 8.52 -8.17 -10.41
C LEU A 311 7.95 -9.23 -9.45
N TYR A 312 6.72 -9.05 -8.97
CA TYR A 312 6.10 -9.92 -7.98
C TYR A 312 5.90 -11.35 -8.49
N LYS A 313 5.42 -11.49 -9.73
CA LYS A 313 5.07 -12.79 -10.33
C LYS A 313 6.21 -13.44 -11.10
N ASP A 314 6.82 -12.68 -12.02
CA ASP A 314 7.70 -13.27 -13.02
C ASP A 314 9.16 -13.31 -12.53
N VAL A 315 9.57 -12.36 -11.69
CA VAL A 315 10.94 -12.30 -11.18
C VAL A 315 11.07 -13.00 -9.81
N TYR A 316 10.21 -12.65 -8.86
CA TYR A 316 10.30 -13.17 -7.48
C TYR A 316 9.40 -14.37 -7.21
N HIS A 317 8.41 -14.65 -8.06
CA HIS A 317 7.46 -15.77 -7.94
C HIS A 317 6.69 -15.81 -6.60
N TYR A 318 6.45 -14.65 -6.00
CA TYR A 318 5.76 -14.52 -4.71
C TYR A 318 4.28 -14.88 -4.78
N ASP A 319 3.66 -14.75 -5.96
CA ASP A 319 2.25 -15.11 -6.21
C ASP A 319 1.95 -16.59 -6.00
N LYS A 320 2.96 -17.46 -6.04
CA LYS A 320 2.81 -18.91 -5.73
C LYS A 320 2.48 -19.15 -4.26
N GLN A 321 2.90 -18.25 -3.37
CA GLN A 321 2.66 -18.34 -1.94
C GLN A 321 1.57 -17.38 -1.47
N PHE A 322 1.60 -16.15 -1.97
CA PHE A 322 0.66 -15.08 -1.63
C PHE A 322 0.17 -14.41 -2.92
N PRO A 323 -1.11 -14.59 -3.30
CA PRO A 323 -1.65 -13.91 -4.47
C PRO A 323 -1.64 -12.39 -4.26
N ILE A 324 -1.45 -11.64 -5.37
CA ILE A 324 -1.56 -10.18 -5.35
C ILE A 324 -2.96 -9.78 -4.86
N ASN A 325 -2.99 -8.84 -3.94
CA ASN A 325 -4.21 -8.27 -3.38
C ASN A 325 -4.10 -6.74 -3.26
N THR A 326 -5.16 -6.08 -2.82
CA THR A 326 -5.20 -4.61 -2.69
C THR A 326 -4.12 -4.05 -1.75
N HIS A 327 -3.65 -4.84 -0.76
CA HIS A 327 -2.62 -4.41 0.19
C HIS A 327 -1.21 -4.47 -0.38
N SER A 328 -1.00 -5.24 -1.44
CA SER A 328 0.35 -5.51 -1.99
C SER A 328 1.08 -4.25 -2.45
N GLY A 329 0.36 -3.23 -2.94
CA GLY A 329 0.96 -1.97 -3.39
C GLY A 329 1.44 -1.04 -2.27
N TYR A 330 0.91 -1.18 -1.06
CA TYR A 330 1.09 -0.17 -0.01
C TYR A 330 2.53 -0.05 0.50
N ALA A 331 3.23 -1.18 0.64
CA ALA A 331 4.64 -1.16 1.04
C ALA A 331 5.55 -0.65 -0.09
N TRP A 332 5.21 -0.96 -1.36
CA TRP A 332 5.90 -0.39 -2.51
C TRP A 332 5.88 1.13 -2.45
N ASP A 333 4.70 1.71 -2.37
CA ASP A 333 4.53 3.16 -2.39
C ASP A 333 5.19 3.81 -1.17
N ALA A 334 5.02 3.24 0.02
CA ALA A 334 5.60 3.77 1.25
C ALA A 334 7.13 3.82 1.18
N ILE A 335 7.78 2.73 0.75
CA ILE A 335 9.25 2.66 0.65
C ILE A 335 9.77 3.57 -0.46
N MET A 336 9.10 3.62 -1.62
CA MET A 336 9.50 4.49 -2.72
C MET A 336 9.38 5.97 -2.36
N ILE A 337 8.33 6.38 -1.65
CA ILE A 337 8.17 7.76 -1.14
C ILE A 337 9.30 8.10 -0.17
N VAL A 338 9.59 7.21 0.80
CA VAL A 338 10.71 7.40 1.75
C VAL A 338 12.04 7.46 1.01
N ALA A 339 12.30 6.54 0.08
CA ALA A 339 13.54 6.50 -0.70
C ALA A 339 13.74 7.77 -1.54
N ASN A 340 12.67 8.26 -2.18
CA ASN A 340 12.70 9.52 -2.93
C ASN A 340 12.96 10.72 -2.00
N GLY A 341 12.37 10.72 -0.80
CA GLY A 341 12.66 11.70 0.24
C GLY A 341 14.13 11.66 0.68
N MET A 342 14.66 10.47 0.95
CA MET A 342 16.07 10.28 1.33
C MET A 342 17.04 10.69 0.22
N LYS A 343 16.75 10.43 -1.05
CA LYS A 343 17.57 10.89 -2.19
C LYS A 343 17.67 12.42 -2.23
N LYS A 344 16.61 13.13 -1.85
CA LYS A 344 16.55 14.61 -1.86
C LYS A 344 17.14 15.24 -0.60
N ALA A 345 16.83 14.69 0.58
CA ALA A 345 17.06 15.34 1.87
C ALA A 345 18.01 14.59 2.81
N GLY A 346 18.46 13.39 2.43
CA GLY A 346 19.26 12.53 3.29
C GLY A 346 18.40 11.84 4.37
N THR A 347 19.06 11.45 5.47
CA THR A 347 18.44 10.65 6.55
C THR A 347 18.18 11.45 7.83
N ASP A 348 18.41 12.75 7.83
CA ASP A 348 17.99 13.62 8.94
C ASP A 348 16.46 13.56 9.08
N PRO A 349 15.93 13.21 10.27
CA PRO A 349 14.50 12.93 10.41
C PRO A 349 13.59 14.12 10.05
N ALA A 350 13.98 15.35 10.40
CA ALA A 350 13.16 16.53 10.12
C ALA A 350 13.15 16.85 8.62
N LYS A 351 14.32 16.81 7.98
CA LYS A 351 14.46 17.07 6.53
C LYS A 351 13.77 15.95 5.71
N LEU A 352 13.90 14.69 6.14
CA LEU A 352 13.22 13.57 5.50
C LEU A 352 11.69 13.72 5.61
N ARG A 353 11.19 14.09 6.79
CA ARG A 353 9.78 14.36 7.01
C ARG A 353 9.26 15.44 6.05
N ASP A 354 9.99 16.55 5.95
CA ASP A 354 9.63 17.66 5.04
C ASP A 354 9.63 17.20 3.57
N ALA A 355 10.62 16.38 3.17
CA ALA A 355 10.68 15.83 1.82
C ALA A 355 9.53 14.85 1.51
N ILE A 356 9.06 14.07 2.49
CA ILE A 356 7.89 13.21 2.36
C ILE A 356 6.63 14.06 2.20
N GLU A 357 6.44 15.09 3.05
CA GLU A 357 5.28 16.00 3.02
C GLU A 357 5.18 16.79 1.70
N GLN A 358 6.30 17.01 1.02
CA GLN A 358 6.37 17.67 -0.28
C GLN A 358 6.18 16.72 -1.48
N THR A 359 5.78 15.48 -1.25
CA THR A 359 5.51 14.53 -2.34
C THR A 359 4.33 14.99 -3.16
N LYS A 360 4.54 15.28 -4.45
CA LYS A 360 3.51 15.71 -5.41
C LYS A 360 3.62 14.93 -6.71
N GLY A 361 2.48 14.47 -7.22
CA GLY A 361 2.39 13.75 -8.49
C GLY A 361 3.15 12.41 -8.49
N TYR A 362 3.47 11.83 -7.33
CA TYR A 362 4.09 10.51 -7.30
C TYR A 362 3.09 9.45 -7.74
N VAL A 363 3.35 8.85 -8.91
CA VAL A 363 2.53 7.78 -9.48
C VAL A 363 2.96 6.47 -8.85
N GLY A 364 2.20 6.00 -7.89
CA GLY A 364 2.41 4.75 -7.18
C GLY A 364 1.49 3.63 -7.66
N VAL A 365 1.70 2.44 -7.13
CA VAL A 365 0.86 1.26 -7.39
C VAL A 365 -0.55 1.45 -6.84
N SER A 366 -0.68 2.12 -5.69
CA SER A 366 -1.97 2.29 -5.00
C SER A 366 -2.67 3.61 -5.35
N GLY A 367 -1.99 4.58 -5.97
CA GLY A 367 -2.59 5.85 -6.33
C GLY A 367 -1.56 6.88 -6.78
N ILE A 368 -2.02 8.10 -7.06
CA ILE A 368 -1.15 9.25 -7.32
C ILE A 368 -1.13 10.10 -6.05
N TYR A 369 0.04 10.17 -5.42
CA TYR A 369 0.19 10.83 -4.12
C TYR A 369 0.50 12.32 -4.27
N ASN A 370 -0.29 13.13 -3.58
CA ASN A 370 -0.16 14.56 -3.41
C ASN A 370 -0.22 14.91 -1.92
N ILE A 371 0.84 14.63 -1.19
CA ILE A 371 0.91 14.83 0.25
C ILE A 371 1.04 16.33 0.55
N THR A 372 0.34 16.80 1.58
CA THR A 372 0.40 18.19 2.07
C THR A 372 0.41 18.20 3.60
N PRO A 373 0.75 19.36 4.23
CA PRO A 373 0.64 19.50 5.69
C PRO A 373 -0.77 19.21 6.25
N GLU A 374 -1.81 19.42 5.43
CA GLU A 374 -3.21 19.18 5.80
C GLU A 374 -3.67 17.76 5.50
N ASP A 375 -2.96 17.03 4.63
CA ASP A 375 -3.31 15.65 4.25
C ASP A 375 -2.07 14.77 4.11
N HIS A 376 -1.72 14.06 5.16
CA HIS A 376 -0.60 13.10 5.21
C HIS A 376 -0.91 11.74 4.55
N ASN A 377 -1.97 11.64 3.77
CA ASN A 377 -2.24 10.54 2.86
C ASN A 377 -2.02 10.92 1.40
N GLY A 378 -2.57 12.08 0.99
CA GLY A 378 -2.38 12.63 -0.35
C GLY A 378 -3.07 11.87 -1.48
N LEU A 379 -4.01 10.96 -1.19
CA LEU A 379 -4.79 10.20 -2.18
C LEU A 379 -6.22 10.73 -2.30
N GLY A 380 -6.76 10.71 -3.52
CA GLY A 380 -8.15 11.05 -3.84
C GLY A 380 -9.00 9.83 -4.21
N GLU A 381 -10.29 10.05 -4.49
CA GLU A 381 -11.23 9.01 -4.94
C GLU A 381 -10.85 8.38 -6.29
N ASP A 382 -10.09 9.09 -7.12
CA ASP A 382 -9.54 8.65 -8.40
C ASP A 382 -8.48 7.55 -8.24
N SER A 383 -7.90 7.38 -7.04
CA SER A 383 -7.03 6.27 -6.70
C SER A 383 -7.76 4.93 -6.60
N MET A 384 -9.10 4.94 -6.59
CA MET A 384 -9.93 3.75 -6.36
C MET A 384 -10.88 3.48 -7.52
N VAL A 385 -11.18 2.20 -7.69
CA VAL A 385 -12.24 1.66 -8.55
C VAL A 385 -13.20 0.84 -7.70
N ILE A 386 -14.42 0.56 -8.20
CA ILE A 386 -15.28 -0.48 -7.65
C ILE A 386 -15.00 -1.75 -8.43
N VAL A 387 -14.64 -2.82 -7.73
CA VAL A 387 -14.53 -4.16 -8.31
C VAL A 387 -15.73 -5.01 -7.88
N GLN A 388 -16.04 -6.01 -8.70
CA GLN A 388 -17.04 -7.03 -8.44
C GLN A 388 -16.40 -8.41 -8.55
N VAL A 389 -16.81 -9.33 -7.71
CA VAL A 389 -16.51 -10.75 -7.90
C VAL A 389 -17.39 -11.30 -9.01
N LYS A 390 -16.77 -11.79 -10.07
CA LYS A 390 -17.44 -12.43 -11.21
C LYS A 390 -16.60 -13.62 -11.68
N ASP A 391 -17.26 -14.79 -11.78
CA ASP A 391 -16.60 -16.03 -12.19
C ASP A 391 -15.33 -16.33 -11.35
N GLY A 392 -15.40 -16.05 -10.05
CA GLY A 392 -14.31 -16.26 -9.11
C GLY A 392 -13.12 -15.31 -9.27
N LYS A 393 -13.30 -14.15 -9.91
CA LYS A 393 -12.25 -13.13 -10.13
C LYS A 393 -12.78 -11.74 -9.84
N PHE A 394 -11.88 -10.82 -9.50
CA PHE A 394 -12.20 -9.40 -9.47
C PHE A 394 -12.21 -8.83 -10.88
N VAL A 395 -13.28 -8.12 -11.22
CA VAL A 395 -13.44 -7.35 -12.46
C VAL A 395 -13.97 -5.96 -12.12
N LEU A 396 -13.83 -4.98 -13.02
CA LEU A 396 -14.45 -3.67 -12.81
C LEU A 396 -15.98 -3.80 -12.74
N ALA A 397 -16.58 -3.24 -11.70
CA ALA A 397 -18.04 -3.17 -11.59
C ALA A 397 -18.58 -2.10 -12.55
N LYS A 398 -19.53 -2.50 -13.39
CA LYS A 398 -20.22 -1.62 -14.34
C LYS A 398 -21.36 -0.86 -13.68
#